data_314764e5e301b75f79a154ba758dacc1
#
_entry.id   314764e5e301b75f79a154ba758dacc1
#
_cell.length_a   1.000
_cell.length_b   1.000
_cell.length_c   1.000
_cell.angle_alpha   90.00
_cell.angle_beta   90.00
_cell.angle_gamma   90.00
#
_symmetry.space_group_name_H-M   'P 1'
#
loop_
_entity.id
_entity.type
_entity.pdbx_description
1 polymer ?
#
loop_
_entity_poly.entity_id
_entity_poly.type
_entity_poly.pdbx_seq_one_letter_code
_entity_poly.pdbx_strand_id
1 'polypeptide(L)'
;MNKRRDHIPKKDIMYTLKEDDSQYIVNESYFYKTEPYYTIVKNENDGIKTTPSSSDVLDAYIVPICLEKAKLAGIPVCDWIISNQYVSLPAIVYGLNYFSTPSDHFLISDLEAAKKVIKHVTNRGRYPFCYQKISEASSVAKCVSIFGKTINCCEQVKSLAEKIYDVFRLPLVENVLVKDESGYRLSSLAPVKYSQLSKDETEMLQDLLDKRVKRFE
;
A
#
# COMPACT_ATOMS: atom_id res chain seq x y z
N MET A 1 30.06 -12.97 -21.95
CA MET A 1 29.46 -13.43 -20.67
C MET A 1 29.24 -12.18 -19.79
N ASN A 2 28.05 -11.57 -19.90
CA ASN A 2 27.69 -10.42 -19.07
C ASN A 2 27.40 -10.94 -17.65
N LYS A 3 28.24 -10.58 -16.68
CA LYS A 3 27.91 -10.75 -15.26
C LYS A 3 26.64 -9.96 -14.99
N ARG A 4 25.49 -10.66 -14.83
CA ARG A 4 24.31 -10.07 -14.17
C ARG A 4 24.82 -9.56 -12.81
N ARG A 5 24.79 -8.26 -12.61
CA ARG A 5 25.02 -7.68 -11.28
C ARG A 5 23.82 -8.12 -10.46
N ASP A 6 24.06 -9.03 -9.51
CA ASP A 6 23.05 -9.48 -8.54
C ASP A 6 22.70 -8.31 -7.60
N HIS A 7 21.85 -7.41 -8.07
CA HIS A 7 21.25 -6.38 -7.25
C HIS A 7 20.03 -6.94 -6.51
N ILE A 8 20.31 -7.91 -5.62
CA ILE A 8 19.26 -8.36 -4.67
C ILE A 8 18.82 -7.11 -3.89
N PRO A 9 17.53 -6.77 -3.88
CA PRO A 9 17.02 -5.65 -3.09
C PRO A 9 17.49 -5.79 -1.65
N LYS A 10 18.30 -4.85 -1.19
CA LYS A 10 18.85 -4.88 0.17
C LYS A 10 17.91 -4.09 1.07
N LYS A 11 17.72 -4.59 2.28
CA LYS A 11 16.94 -3.92 3.32
C LYS A 11 17.34 -2.44 3.44
N ASP A 12 16.36 -1.58 3.59
CA ASP A 12 16.50 -0.13 3.79
C ASP A 12 17.20 0.64 2.63
N ILE A 13 17.41 0.00 1.47
CA ILE A 13 17.95 0.72 0.30
C ILE A 13 16.83 1.35 -0.50
N MET A 14 16.96 2.65 -0.72
CA MET A 14 16.13 3.41 -1.65
C MET A 14 16.78 3.38 -3.05
N TYR A 15 15.98 2.96 -4.05
CA TYR A 15 16.39 3.01 -5.45
C TYR A 15 15.79 4.24 -6.11
N THR A 16 16.65 5.03 -6.76
CA THR A 16 16.23 6.17 -7.55
C THR A 16 16.48 5.86 -9.02
N LEU A 17 15.40 5.88 -9.81
CA LEU A 17 15.46 5.65 -11.25
C LEU A 17 15.09 6.95 -11.95
N LYS A 18 15.89 7.37 -12.92
CA LYS A 18 15.59 8.53 -13.76
C LYS A 18 14.96 8.03 -15.06
N GLU A 19 13.90 8.67 -15.52
CA GLU A 19 13.25 8.41 -16.79
C GLU A 19 12.80 9.76 -17.38
N ASP A 20 13.49 10.23 -18.42
CA ASP A 20 13.33 11.55 -18.97
C ASP A 20 13.45 12.66 -17.89
N ASP A 21 12.44 13.52 -17.77
CA ASP A 21 12.38 14.59 -16.76
C ASP A 21 11.77 14.13 -15.42
N SER A 22 11.62 12.82 -15.20
CA SER A 22 10.96 12.26 -14.04
C SER A 22 11.90 11.35 -13.24
N GLN A 23 11.69 11.30 -11.93
CA GLN A 23 12.37 10.39 -11.01
C GLN A 23 11.37 9.43 -10.39
N TYR A 24 11.71 8.12 -10.38
CA TYR A 24 10.98 7.11 -9.60
C TYR A 24 11.76 6.79 -8.35
N ILE A 25 11.09 6.85 -7.21
CA ILE A 25 11.62 6.43 -5.92
C ILE A 25 11.01 5.07 -5.60
N VAL A 26 11.85 4.03 -5.46
CA VAL A 26 11.42 2.68 -5.09
C VAL A 26 12.00 2.33 -3.74
N ASN A 27 11.12 2.05 -2.78
CA ASN A 27 11.49 1.71 -1.41
C ASN A 27 10.45 0.81 -0.74
N GLU A 28 10.83 0.20 0.37
CA GLU A 28 9.96 -0.65 1.21
C GLU A 28 8.80 0.12 1.84
N SER A 29 9.01 1.41 2.14
CA SER A 29 8.00 2.29 2.75
C SER A 29 8.20 3.72 2.30
N TYR A 30 7.10 4.39 1.97
CA TYR A 30 7.07 5.81 1.63
C TYR A 30 6.44 6.65 2.75
N PHE A 31 6.25 6.08 3.93
CA PHE A 31 5.54 6.76 5.02
C PHE A 31 6.18 8.11 5.35
N TYR A 32 5.38 9.13 5.67
CA TYR A 32 5.80 10.54 5.81
C TYR A 32 6.94 10.84 6.80
N LYS A 33 7.43 9.83 7.54
CA LYS A 33 8.58 9.92 8.44
C LYS A 33 9.82 9.21 7.91
N THR A 34 9.79 8.73 6.70
CA THR A 34 10.90 7.95 6.11
C THR A 34 11.77 8.82 5.21
N GLU A 35 13.01 8.41 5.01
CA GLU A 35 13.93 9.06 4.08
C GLU A 35 13.35 9.18 2.66
N PRO A 36 12.70 8.13 2.09
CA PRO A 36 12.07 8.25 0.78
C PRO A 36 11.04 9.37 0.69
N TYR A 37 10.21 9.57 1.71
CA TYR A 37 9.23 10.65 1.71
C TYR A 37 9.90 12.03 1.70
N TYR A 38 10.92 12.24 2.54
CA TYR A 38 11.66 13.50 2.53
C TYR A 38 12.40 13.74 1.22
N THR A 39 12.92 12.69 0.59
CA THR A 39 13.54 12.78 -0.75
C THR A 39 12.52 13.19 -1.80
N ILE A 40 11.31 12.62 -1.77
CA ILE A 40 10.21 12.99 -2.66
C ILE A 40 9.87 14.49 -2.50
N VAL A 41 9.63 14.94 -1.26
CA VAL A 41 9.31 16.35 -0.97
C VAL A 41 10.43 17.29 -1.40
N LYS A 42 11.68 16.93 -1.18
CA LYS A 42 12.83 17.70 -1.63
C LYS A 42 12.86 17.82 -3.15
N ASN A 43 12.71 16.72 -3.87
CA ASN A 43 12.67 16.73 -5.33
C ASN A 43 11.54 17.60 -5.87
N GLU A 44 10.35 17.50 -5.27
CA GLU A 44 9.19 18.34 -5.65
C GLU A 44 9.50 19.84 -5.46
N ASN A 45 10.14 20.21 -4.36
CA ASN A 45 10.57 21.59 -4.10
C ASN A 45 11.65 22.08 -5.09
N ASP A 46 12.50 21.18 -5.55
CA ASP A 46 13.53 21.45 -6.56
C ASP A 46 12.95 21.42 -8.00
N GLY A 47 11.62 21.23 -8.15
CA GLY A 47 10.94 21.18 -9.45
C GLY A 47 11.13 19.87 -10.22
N ILE A 48 11.64 18.82 -9.57
CA ILE A 48 11.85 17.49 -10.17
C ILE A 48 10.56 16.69 -10.06
N LYS A 49 10.00 16.28 -11.19
CA LYS A 49 8.82 15.40 -11.22
C LYS A 49 9.17 14.03 -10.62
N THR A 50 8.53 13.68 -9.52
CA THR A 50 8.83 12.47 -8.77
C THR A 50 7.64 11.53 -8.69
N THR A 51 7.87 10.23 -8.79
CA THR A 51 6.87 9.17 -8.66
C THR A 51 7.34 8.18 -7.57
N PRO A 52 6.51 7.93 -6.52
CA PRO A 52 5.24 8.60 -6.25
C PRO A 52 5.45 10.08 -5.88
N SER A 53 4.41 10.90 -5.99
CA SER A 53 4.39 12.23 -5.39
C SER A 53 4.12 12.15 -3.88
N SER A 54 4.42 13.22 -3.15
CA SER A 54 4.13 13.30 -1.72
C SER A 54 2.62 13.18 -1.42
N SER A 55 1.77 13.74 -2.30
CA SER A 55 0.32 13.60 -2.21
C SER A 55 -0.15 12.17 -2.49
N ASP A 56 0.41 11.48 -3.50
CA ASP A 56 0.06 10.09 -3.78
C ASP A 56 0.34 9.18 -2.59
N VAL A 57 1.46 9.42 -1.90
CA VAL A 57 1.83 8.67 -0.69
C VAL A 57 0.83 8.90 0.44
N LEU A 58 0.49 10.15 0.74
CA LEU A 58 -0.46 10.48 1.81
C LEU A 58 -1.84 9.92 1.49
N ASP A 59 -2.30 10.08 0.25
CA ASP A 59 -3.58 9.56 -0.20
C ASP A 59 -3.65 8.03 -0.11
N ALA A 60 -2.54 7.33 -0.40
CA ALA A 60 -2.48 5.88 -0.34
C ALA A 60 -2.46 5.33 1.10
N TYR A 61 -1.74 5.99 2.01
CA TYR A 61 -1.47 5.43 3.34
C TYR A 61 -2.41 5.93 4.44
N ILE A 62 -3.33 6.82 4.13
CA ILE A 62 -4.43 7.19 5.04
C ILE A 62 -5.68 6.45 4.58
N VAL A 63 -6.03 5.35 5.24
CA VAL A 63 -7.04 4.38 4.79
C VAL A 63 -8.33 5.01 4.28
N PRO A 64 -9.03 5.92 5.01
CA PRO A 64 -10.27 6.52 4.49
C PRO A 64 -10.06 7.38 3.24
N ILE A 65 -8.91 8.08 3.12
CA ILE A 65 -8.58 8.86 1.92
C ILE A 65 -8.28 7.93 0.75
N CYS A 66 -7.50 6.86 1.00
CA CYS A 66 -7.20 5.83 0.01
C CYS A 66 -8.47 5.25 -0.60
N LEU A 67 -9.41 4.84 0.24
CA LEU A 67 -10.67 4.23 -0.21
C LEU A 67 -11.56 5.22 -0.98
N GLU A 68 -11.63 6.48 -0.55
CA GLU A 68 -12.41 7.49 -1.26
C GLU A 68 -11.80 7.82 -2.63
N LYS A 69 -10.48 8.01 -2.70
CA LYS A 69 -9.78 8.26 -3.97
C LYS A 69 -9.92 7.06 -4.92
N ALA A 70 -9.77 5.84 -4.41
CA ALA A 70 -9.98 4.61 -5.19
C ALA A 70 -11.42 4.49 -5.71
N LYS A 71 -12.42 4.77 -4.86
CA LYS A 71 -13.84 4.76 -5.23
C LYS A 71 -14.15 5.75 -6.34
N LEU A 72 -13.65 6.98 -6.24
CA LEU A 72 -13.80 8.00 -7.28
C LEU A 72 -13.17 7.57 -8.63
N ALA A 73 -12.13 6.75 -8.59
CA ALA A 73 -11.50 6.16 -9.78
C ALA A 73 -12.20 4.87 -10.28
N GLY A 74 -13.33 4.48 -9.69
CA GLY A 74 -14.08 3.29 -10.09
C GLY A 74 -13.46 1.96 -9.64
N ILE A 75 -12.55 1.99 -8.64
CA ILE A 75 -11.99 0.80 -8.02
C ILE A 75 -12.98 0.29 -6.97
N PRO A 76 -13.35 -1.01 -6.97
CA PRO A 76 -14.16 -1.59 -5.91
C PRO A 76 -13.48 -1.47 -4.55
N VAL A 77 -14.16 -0.86 -3.57
CA VAL A 77 -13.63 -0.65 -2.22
C VAL A 77 -14.57 -1.22 -1.17
N CYS A 78 -14.05 -1.52 0.02
CA CYS A 78 -14.87 -1.81 1.18
C CYS A 78 -15.56 -0.53 1.67
N ASP A 79 -16.82 -0.63 2.09
CA ASP A 79 -17.50 0.47 2.77
C ASP A 79 -16.79 0.74 4.11
N TRP A 80 -16.53 2.00 4.38
CA TRP A 80 -15.77 2.42 5.54
C TRP A 80 -16.48 3.49 6.37
N ILE A 81 -16.20 3.50 7.67
CA ILE A 81 -16.76 4.45 8.62
C ILE A 81 -15.65 4.89 9.58
N ILE A 82 -15.61 6.19 9.89
CA ILE A 82 -14.77 6.73 10.97
C ILE A 82 -15.59 6.77 12.26
N SER A 83 -15.02 6.25 13.34
CA SER A 83 -15.66 6.20 14.65
C SER A 83 -14.63 6.44 15.76
N ASN A 84 -15.13 6.84 16.93
CA ASN A 84 -14.34 6.99 18.16
C ASN A 84 -14.59 5.85 19.15
N GLN A 85 -15.75 5.18 19.08
CA GLN A 85 -16.17 4.21 20.09
C GLN A 85 -16.90 3.00 19.55
N TYR A 86 -17.67 3.18 18.48
CA TYR A 86 -18.59 2.15 17.97
C TYR A 86 -18.04 1.45 16.74
N VAL A 87 -18.22 0.14 16.68
CA VAL A 87 -17.92 -0.70 15.50
C VAL A 87 -19.04 -1.71 15.27
N SER A 88 -19.45 -1.89 14.01
CA SER A 88 -20.34 -2.98 13.60
C SER A 88 -19.50 -4.22 13.31
N LEU A 89 -19.89 -5.37 13.82
CA LEU A 89 -19.18 -6.64 13.65
C LEU A 89 -19.83 -7.52 12.59
N PRO A 90 -19.08 -8.37 11.90
CA PRO A 90 -17.62 -8.43 11.87
C PRO A 90 -17.01 -7.24 11.07
N ALA A 91 -15.77 -6.87 11.40
CA ALA A 91 -15.13 -5.72 10.77
C ALA A 91 -13.60 -5.87 10.65
N ILE A 92 -13.02 -5.10 9.72
CA ILE A 92 -11.59 -4.80 9.68
C ILE A 92 -11.41 -3.39 10.25
N VAL A 93 -10.49 -3.24 11.21
CA VAL A 93 -10.24 -1.99 11.92
C VAL A 93 -8.83 -1.49 11.65
N TYR A 94 -8.71 -0.19 11.36
CA TYR A 94 -7.48 0.54 11.13
C TYR A 94 -7.36 1.71 12.11
N GLY A 95 -6.20 1.87 12.72
CA GLY A 95 -5.92 3.07 13.52
C GLY A 95 -5.70 4.30 12.62
N LEU A 96 -6.20 5.45 13.06
CA LEU A 96 -5.96 6.74 12.43
C LEU A 96 -5.06 7.64 13.29
N ASN A 97 -4.31 7.03 14.20
CA ASN A 97 -3.38 7.75 15.04
C ASN A 97 -1.99 7.86 14.38
N TYR A 98 -1.17 8.74 14.91
CA TYR A 98 0.18 9.02 14.43
C TYR A 98 1.14 7.81 14.41
N PHE A 99 0.86 6.76 15.18
CA PHE A 99 1.71 5.57 15.30
C PHE A 99 1.19 4.40 14.45
N SER A 100 -0.03 4.49 13.96
CA SER A 100 -0.64 3.44 13.13
C SER A 100 -0.11 3.49 11.70
N THR A 101 0.08 2.32 11.12
CA THR A 101 0.38 2.15 9.71
C THR A 101 -0.74 1.36 9.04
N PRO A 102 -0.97 1.47 7.72
CA PRO A 102 -1.96 0.67 7.03
C PRO A 102 -1.69 -0.84 7.07
N SER A 103 -0.47 -1.26 7.43
CA SER A 103 -0.13 -2.66 7.68
C SER A 103 -0.80 -3.20 8.94
N ASP A 104 -1.11 -2.32 9.90
CA ASP A 104 -1.65 -2.66 11.20
C ASP A 104 -3.19 -2.66 11.11
N HIS A 105 -3.75 -3.74 10.56
CA HIS A 105 -5.18 -3.97 10.53
C HIS A 105 -5.59 -5.12 11.46
N PHE A 106 -6.79 -5.01 12.01
CA PHE A 106 -7.33 -5.97 12.97
C PHE A 106 -8.65 -6.50 12.46
N LEU A 107 -8.73 -7.81 12.27
CA LEU A 107 -9.96 -8.51 11.97
C LEU A 107 -10.68 -8.80 13.29
N ILE A 108 -11.89 -8.30 13.47
CA ILE A 108 -12.67 -8.48 14.69
C ILE A 108 -14.04 -9.05 14.38
N SER A 109 -14.43 -10.08 15.12
CA SER A 109 -15.72 -10.79 14.98
C SER A 109 -16.58 -10.73 16.23
N ASP A 110 -16.00 -10.36 17.39
CA ASP A 110 -16.69 -10.36 18.68
C ASP A 110 -16.44 -9.08 19.50
N LEU A 111 -17.29 -8.82 20.47
CA LEU A 111 -17.26 -7.62 21.29
C LEU A 111 -16.04 -7.51 22.23
N GLU A 112 -15.49 -8.64 22.67
CA GLU A 112 -14.32 -8.68 23.54
C GLU A 112 -13.05 -8.28 22.79
N ALA A 113 -12.86 -8.83 21.60
CA ALA A 113 -11.80 -8.43 20.70
C ALA A 113 -11.95 -6.95 20.29
N ALA A 114 -13.17 -6.52 19.97
CA ALA A 114 -13.47 -5.13 19.61
C ALA A 114 -13.03 -4.15 20.69
N LYS A 115 -13.37 -4.37 21.98
CA LYS A 115 -12.97 -3.51 23.09
C LYS A 115 -11.45 -3.37 23.19
N LYS A 116 -10.72 -4.48 23.05
CA LYS A 116 -9.24 -4.49 23.13
C LYS A 116 -8.61 -3.73 21.97
N VAL A 117 -9.07 -4.04 20.75
CA VAL A 117 -8.57 -3.39 19.53
C VAL A 117 -8.87 -1.90 19.52
N ILE A 118 -10.13 -1.49 19.79
CA ILE A 118 -10.51 -0.07 19.83
C ILE A 118 -9.67 0.69 20.85
N LYS A 119 -9.49 0.14 22.05
CA LYS A 119 -8.61 0.76 23.08
C LYS A 119 -7.18 0.95 22.58
N HIS A 120 -6.66 0.00 21.81
CA HIS A 120 -5.32 0.04 21.23
C HIS A 120 -5.22 1.08 20.11
N VAL A 121 -6.05 0.94 19.06
CA VAL A 121 -5.95 1.79 17.86
C VAL A 121 -6.35 3.24 18.12
N THR A 122 -7.18 3.51 19.11
CA THR A 122 -7.55 4.87 19.52
C THR A 122 -6.57 5.48 20.51
N ASN A 123 -5.54 4.76 20.93
CA ASN A 123 -4.70 5.16 22.07
C ASN A 123 -5.55 5.58 23.29
N ARG A 124 -6.39 4.66 23.75
CA ARG A 124 -7.34 4.85 24.88
C ARG A 124 -8.35 5.99 24.65
N GLY A 125 -8.91 6.07 23.45
CA GLY A 125 -9.96 7.01 23.09
C GLY A 125 -9.48 8.41 22.69
N ARG A 126 -8.18 8.61 22.47
CA ARG A 126 -7.62 9.91 22.04
C ARG A 126 -7.77 10.18 20.55
N TYR A 127 -7.83 9.13 19.74
CA TYR A 127 -7.87 9.22 18.28
C TYR A 127 -9.07 8.45 17.74
N PRO A 128 -9.62 8.87 16.59
CA PRO A 128 -10.59 8.06 15.87
C PRO A 128 -9.92 6.84 15.25
N PHE A 129 -10.74 5.92 14.77
CA PHE A 129 -10.32 4.78 13.95
C PHE A 129 -11.23 4.65 12.74
N CYS A 130 -10.72 4.00 11.69
CA CYS A 130 -11.50 3.60 10.54
C CYS A 130 -11.88 2.12 10.68
N TYR A 131 -13.12 1.77 10.37
CA TYR A 131 -13.49 0.37 10.23
C TYR A 131 -14.27 0.12 8.96
N GLN A 132 -14.16 -1.10 8.46
CA GLN A 132 -14.83 -1.61 7.28
C GLN A 132 -15.66 -2.80 7.69
N LYS A 133 -16.98 -2.71 7.48
CA LYS A 133 -17.88 -3.84 7.73
C LYS A 133 -17.67 -4.91 6.67
N ILE A 134 -17.48 -6.15 7.10
CA ILE A 134 -17.34 -7.32 6.25
C ILE A 134 -18.42 -8.36 6.58
N SER A 135 -18.58 -9.37 5.74
CA SER A 135 -19.41 -10.53 6.05
C SER A 135 -18.58 -11.60 6.75
N GLU A 136 -19.24 -12.54 7.44
CA GLU A 136 -18.58 -13.70 8.05
C GLU A 136 -17.88 -14.59 7.00
N ALA A 137 -18.40 -14.62 5.78
CA ALA A 137 -17.82 -15.35 4.67
C ALA A 137 -16.65 -14.63 3.99
N SER A 138 -16.34 -13.39 4.41
CA SER A 138 -15.25 -12.61 3.81
C SER A 138 -13.89 -13.12 4.28
N SER A 139 -12.90 -13.05 3.39
CA SER A 139 -11.50 -13.33 3.72
C SER A 139 -10.62 -12.16 3.31
N VAL A 140 -9.54 -11.95 4.05
CA VAL A 140 -8.51 -10.96 3.71
C VAL A 140 -7.45 -11.63 2.87
N ALA A 141 -7.18 -11.05 1.71
CA ALA A 141 -6.11 -11.47 0.81
C ALA A 141 -5.09 -10.33 0.67
N LYS A 142 -3.83 -10.68 0.54
CA LYS A 142 -2.73 -9.73 0.34
C LYS A 142 -2.03 -10.06 -0.97
N CYS A 143 -1.69 -9.04 -1.74
CA CYS A 143 -0.87 -9.24 -2.92
C CYS A 143 0.11 -8.07 -3.09
N VAL A 144 1.36 -8.39 -3.36
CA VAL A 144 2.38 -7.40 -3.67
C VAL A 144 2.19 -6.93 -5.10
N SER A 145 2.24 -5.62 -5.28
CA SER A 145 2.23 -4.96 -6.59
C SER A 145 3.55 -4.21 -6.80
N ILE A 146 4.19 -4.46 -7.94
CA ILE A 146 5.43 -3.85 -8.37
C ILE A 146 5.16 -3.11 -9.68
N PHE A 147 5.12 -1.78 -9.65
CA PHE A 147 4.70 -0.94 -10.79
C PHE A 147 3.35 -1.39 -11.38
N GLY A 148 2.39 -1.73 -10.53
CA GLY A 148 1.06 -2.21 -10.93
C GLY A 148 1.00 -3.68 -11.32
N LYS A 149 2.11 -4.40 -11.40
CA LYS A 149 2.16 -5.82 -11.77
C LYS A 149 2.19 -6.71 -10.53
N THR A 150 1.51 -7.84 -10.61
CA THR A 150 1.44 -8.85 -9.55
C THR A 150 1.83 -10.22 -10.09
N ILE A 151 2.33 -11.10 -9.21
CA ILE A 151 2.71 -12.48 -9.55
C ILE A 151 1.77 -13.45 -8.85
N ASN A 152 1.45 -14.56 -9.52
CA ASN A 152 0.62 -15.66 -8.99
C ASN A 152 -0.77 -15.23 -8.50
N CYS A 153 -1.32 -14.15 -9.08
CA CYS A 153 -2.66 -13.65 -8.79
C CYS A 153 -3.64 -13.96 -9.92
N CYS A 154 -4.93 -14.06 -9.60
CA CYS A 154 -5.97 -14.19 -10.62
C CYS A 154 -6.14 -12.89 -11.42
N GLU A 155 -6.75 -12.97 -12.60
CA GLU A 155 -6.90 -11.82 -13.51
C GLU A 155 -7.65 -10.63 -12.88
N GLN A 156 -8.64 -10.88 -12.02
CA GLN A 156 -9.34 -9.81 -11.31
C GLN A 156 -8.38 -9.02 -10.40
N VAL A 157 -7.49 -9.69 -9.67
CA VAL A 157 -6.51 -9.04 -8.79
C VAL A 157 -5.45 -8.32 -9.61
N LYS A 158 -5.01 -8.88 -10.73
CA LYS A 158 -4.06 -8.21 -11.64
C LYS A 158 -4.63 -6.90 -12.17
N SER A 159 -5.84 -6.94 -12.74
CA SER A 159 -6.52 -5.75 -13.25
C SER A 159 -6.75 -4.71 -12.15
N LEU A 160 -7.05 -5.16 -10.92
CA LEU A 160 -7.22 -4.28 -9.78
C LEU A 160 -5.90 -3.60 -9.39
N ALA A 161 -4.80 -4.35 -9.35
CA ALA A 161 -3.47 -3.80 -9.02
C ALA A 161 -2.98 -2.78 -10.06
N GLU A 162 -3.24 -2.99 -11.35
CA GLU A 162 -2.94 -2.03 -12.41
C GLU A 162 -3.72 -0.72 -12.21
N LYS A 163 -5.03 -0.79 -11.96
CA LYS A 163 -5.86 0.39 -11.67
C LYS A 163 -5.41 1.13 -10.41
N ILE A 164 -5.05 0.39 -9.35
CA ILE A 164 -4.52 0.98 -8.12
C ILE A 164 -3.21 1.73 -8.40
N TYR A 165 -2.32 1.14 -9.19
CA TYR A 165 -1.08 1.81 -9.58
C TYR A 165 -1.34 3.07 -10.40
N ASP A 166 -2.32 3.05 -11.30
CA ASP A 166 -2.69 4.23 -12.09
C ASP A 166 -3.18 5.41 -11.24
N VAL A 167 -3.80 5.11 -10.08
CA VAL A 167 -4.34 6.13 -9.16
C VAL A 167 -3.29 6.64 -8.18
N PHE A 168 -2.50 5.73 -7.58
CA PHE A 168 -1.61 6.06 -6.46
C PHE A 168 -0.13 6.10 -6.83
N ARG A 169 0.24 5.59 -8.01
CA ARG A 169 1.61 5.62 -8.54
C ARG A 169 2.69 5.06 -7.62
N LEU A 170 2.34 4.22 -6.63
CA LEU A 170 3.31 3.58 -5.74
C LEU A 170 4.06 2.45 -6.46
N PRO A 171 5.39 2.54 -6.64
CA PRO A 171 6.15 1.52 -7.38
C PRO A 171 6.20 0.16 -6.69
N LEU A 172 6.15 0.13 -5.36
CA LEU A 172 6.15 -1.07 -4.54
C LEU A 172 5.14 -0.92 -3.41
N VAL A 173 4.13 -1.78 -3.35
CA VAL A 173 3.05 -1.71 -2.35
C VAL A 173 2.39 -3.06 -2.15
N GLU A 174 1.93 -3.36 -0.94
CA GLU A 174 1.04 -4.48 -0.63
C GLU A 174 -0.41 -4.01 -0.74
N ASN A 175 -1.19 -4.61 -1.63
CA ASN A 175 -2.64 -4.42 -1.71
C ASN A 175 -3.31 -5.34 -0.69
N VAL A 176 -4.00 -4.78 0.28
CA VAL A 176 -4.86 -5.51 1.22
C VAL A 176 -6.26 -5.53 0.64
N LEU A 177 -6.73 -6.71 0.29
CA LEU A 177 -8.00 -6.94 -0.40
C LEU A 177 -8.95 -7.74 0.48
N VAL A 178 -10.23 -7.46 0.39
CA VAL A 178 -11.29 -8.31 0.93
C VAL A 178 -11.92 -9.08 -0.22
N LYS A 179 -11.96 -10.39 -0.09
CA LYS A 179 -12.66 -11.30 -0.99
C LYS A 179 -13.97 -11.73 -0.37
N ASP A 180 -15.05 -11.54 -1.08
CA ASP A 180 -16.38 -12.07 -0.77
C ASP A 180 -17.04 -12.64 -2.03
N GLU A 181 -18.34 -12.91 -1.99
CA GLU A 181 -19.13 -13.44 -3.11
C GLU A 181 -19.14 -12.50 -4.32
N SER A 182 -19.00 -11.18 -4.11
CA SER A 182 -18.96 -10.18 -5.19
C SER A 182 -17.58 -10.04 -5.84
N GLY A 183 -16.54 -10.67 -5.29
CA GLY A 183 -15.19 -10.63 -5.78
C GLY A 183 -14.21 -9.91 -4.83
N TYR A 184 -13.19 -9.27 -5.39
CA TYR A 184 -12.16 -8.57 -4.62
C TYR A 184 -12.46 -7.07 -4.52
N ARG A 185 -12.35 -6.52 -3.32
CA ARG A 185 -12.46 -5.09 -3.02
C ARG A 185 -11.22 -4.60 -2.27
N LEU A 186 -10.79 -3.38 -2.56
CA LEU A 186 -9.66 -2.76 -1.85
C LEU A 186 -10.07 -2.43 -0.41
N SER A 187 -9.22 -2.80 0.54
CA SER A 187 -9.35 -2.49 1.95
C SER A 187 -8.30 -1.46 2.42
N SER A 188 -7.07 -1.61 1.97
CA SER A 188 -5.99 -0.63 2.21
C SER A 188 -4.80 -0.89 1.31
N LEU A 189 -3.87 0.06 1.28
CA LEU A 189 -2.54 -0.08 0.71
C LEU A 189 -1.51 -0.02 1.84
N ALA A 190 -0.55 -0.94 1.84
CA ALA A 190 0.41 -1.07 2.92
C ALA A 190 1.86 -1.11 2.40
N PRO A 191 2.84 -0.63 3.19
CA PRO A 191 4.25 -0.86 2.93
C PRO A 191 4.57 -2.36 2.89
N VAL A 192 5.56 -2.74 2.09
CA VAL A 192 6.05 -4.12 2.01
C VAL A 192 7.59 -4.15 2.10
N LYS A 193 8.12 -4.99 2.96
CA LYS A 193 9.58 -5.14 3.10
C LYS A 193 10.13 -6.00 1.97
N TYR A 194 11.33 -5.69 1.48
CA TYR A 194 12.01 -6.53 0.48
C TYR A 194 12.18 -7.98 0.97
N SER A 195 12.38 -8.17 2.27
CA SER A 195 12.48 -9.51 2.88
C SER A 195 11.17 -10.31 2.88
N GLN A 196 10.04 -9.68 2.58
CA GLN A 196 8.72 -10.32 2.48
C GLN A 196 8.38 -10.70 1.03
N LEU A 197 9.15 -10.22 0.06
CA LEU A 197 8.98 -10.58 -1.35
C LEU A 197 9.32 -12.05 -1.56
N SER A 198 8.49 -12.73 -2.33
CA SER A 198 8.82 -14.05 -2.87
C SER A 198 10.01 -13.97 -3.83
N LYS A 199 10.58 -15.11 -4.18
CA LYS A 199 11.68 -15.16 -5.16
C LYS A 199 11.27 -14.54 -6.49
N ASP A 200 10.10 -14.88 -7.00
CA ASP A 200 9.59 -14.41 -8.29
C ASP A 200 9.32 -12.89 -8.26
N GLU A 201 8.78 -12.37 -7.14
CA GLU A 201 8.59 -10.91 -6.94
C GLU A 201 9.92 -10.17 -6.86
N THR A 202 10.91 -10.76 -6.20
CA THR A 202 12.27 -10.21 -6.14
C THR A 202 12.91 -10.14 -7.52
N GLU A 203 12.80 -11.21 -8.31
CA GLU A 203 13.29 -11.25 -9.70
C GLU A 203 12.55 -10.23 -10.58
N MET A 204 11.23 -10.11 -10.43
CA MET A 204 10.45 -9.10 -11.16
C MET A 204 10.87 -7.68 -10.80
N LEU A 205 11.07 -7.39 -9.51
CA LEU A 205 11.53 -6.08 -9.07
C LEU A 205 12.92 -5.76 -9.67
N GLN A 206 13.87 -6.70 -9.61
CA GLN A 206 15.19 -6.55 -10.22
C GLN A 206 15.12 -6.27 -11.72
N ASP A 207 14.34 -7.08 -12.46
CA ASP A 207 14.18 -6.91 -13.90
C ASP A 207 13.62 -5.54 -14.27
N LEU A 208 12.69 -5.00 -13.47
CA LEU A 208 12.10 -3.69 -13.70
C LEU A 208 13.07 -2.55 -13.35
N LEU A 209 13.86 -2.71 -12.29
CA LEU A 209 14.93 -1.77 -11.94
C LEU A 209 15.99 -1.74 -13.02
N ASP A 210 16.50 -2.89 -13.47
CA ASP A 210 17.53 -3.00 -14.50
C ASP A 210 17.08 -2.46 -15.86
N LYS A 211 15.84 -2.72 -16.26
CA LYS A 211 15.29 -2.22 -17.55
C LYS A 211 15.18 -0.70 -17.57
N ARG A 212 14.87 -0.10 -16.43
CA ARG A 212 14.76 1.37 -16.31
C ARG A 212 16.14 2.03 -16.18
N VAL A 213 17.14 1.36 -15.58
CA VAL A 213 18.53 1.86 -15.53
C VAL A 213 19.20 1.78 -16.89
N LYS A 214 18.98 0.73 -17.69
CA LYS A 214 19.59 0.53 -19.02
C LYS A 214 19.10 1.44 -20.14
N ARG A 215 18.03 2.21 -19.93
CA ARG A 215 17.58 3.21 -20.90
C ARG A 215 18.43 4.48 -20.89
N PHE A 216 19.44 4.55 -20.02
CA PHE A 216 20.29 5.74 -19.80
C PHE A 216 21.80 5.51 -20.03
N GLU A 217 22.22 4.32 -20.52
CA GLU A 217 23.53 4.08 -21.12
C GLU A 217 23.44 4.20 -22.66
#